data_f709e700f2a74e2927331ad203089331
#
_entry.id   f709e700f2a74e2927331ad203089331
#
_cell.length_a   1.000
_cell.length_b   1.000
_cell.length_c   1.000
_cell.angle_alpha   90.00
_cell.angle_beta   90.00
_cell.angle_gamma   90.00
#
_symmetry.space_group_name_H-M   'P 1'
#
loop_
_entity.id
_entity.type
_entity.pdbx_description
1 polymer ?
#
loop_
_entity_poly.entity_id
_entity_poly.type
_entity_poly.pdbx_seq_one_letter_code
_entity_poly.pdbx_strand_id
1 'polypeptide(L)'
;ATEDLTVVTTMMESRHLAGDTGLIEALAVIINPSAMWPPNDFIRGKLSEQQNRHDRYSNTEYALEPNIKSSPGGLRDLQVIEWITLRCFGNGLSDVNEPDFLSETERDQLRNGQEFLSQVRFALHNMTGRADDRLLFDHQKKLAALWGMVDGDTLAVEQFMQVYYRWMKT
;
A
#
# COMPACT_ATOMS: atom_id res chain seq x y z
N ALA A 1 12.49 4.94 -20.88
CA ALA A 1 11.47 5.17 -19.83
C ALA A 1 10.46 4.01 -19.77
N THR A 2 10.07 3.46 -20.92
CA THR A 2 9.10 2.35 -21.01
C THR A 2 9.68 0.97 -20.63
N GLU A 3 10.98 0.87 -20.39
CA GLU A 3 11.67 -0.38 -20.05
C GLU A 3 11.90 -0.55 -18.54
N ASP A 4 11.83 0.54 -17.78
CA ASP A 4 12.01 0.53 -16.32
C ASP A 4 10.66 0.56 -15.60
N LEU A 5 10.35 -0.53 -14.91
CA LEU A 5 9.09 -0.71 -14.19
C LEU A 5 8.86 0.35 -13.10
N THR A 6 9.92 0.80 -12.43
CA THR A 6 9.84 1.83 -11.38
C THR A 6 9.48 3.19 -12.00
N VAL A 7 10.09 3.54 -13.13
CA VAL A 7 9.79 4.77 -13.88
C VAL A 7 8.35 4.75 -14.37
N VAL A 8 7.91 3.64 -14.96
CA VAL A 8 6.52 3.46 -15.40
C VAL A 8 5.54 3.68 -14.25
N THR A 9 5.78 3.03 -13.12
CA THR A 9 4.92 3.17 -11.93
C THR A 9 4.84 4.62 -11.43
N THR A 10 5.99 5.31 -11.36
CA THR A 10 6.06 6.71 -10.94
C THR A 10 5.30 7.63 -11.90
N MET A 11 5.40 7.37 -13.20
CA MET A 11 4.65 8.13 -14.21
C MET A 11 3.14 7.92 -14.09
N MET A 12 2.68 6.70 -13.79
CA MET A 12 1.26 6.40 -13.60
C MET A 12 0.65 7.15 -12.41
N GLU A 13 1.45 7.48 -11.38
CA GLU A 13 1.02 8.27 -10.21
C GLU A 13 1.16 9.79 -10.43
N SER A 14 1.57 10.24 -11.62
CA SER A 14 1.76 11.65 -11.89
C SER A 14 0.45 12.43 -11.82
N ARG A 15 0.50 13.62 -11.24
CA ARG A 15 -0.66 14.54 -11.17
C ARG A 15 -0.22 15.97 -11.47
N HIS A 16 -1.10 16.71 -12.11
CA HIS A 16 -0.89 18.15 -12.31
C HIS A 16 -1.03 18.89 -10.97
N LEU A 17 -0.03 19.69 -10.63
CA LEU A 17 -0.06 20.54 -9.43
C LEU A 17 -0.21 22.02 -9.80
N ALA A 18 0.52 22.49 -10.81
CA ALA A 18 0.52 23.85 -11.29
C ALA A 18 1.25 23.97 -12.63
N GLY A 19 1.02 25.04 -13.37
CA GLY A 19 1.69 25.34 -14.64
C GLY A 19 0.84 25.01 -15.86
N ASP A 20 1.51 24.82 -17.01
CA ASP A 20 0.83 24.55 -18.29
C ASP A 20 0.23 23.14 -18.30
N THR A 21 -1.08 23.06 -18.50
CA THR A 21 -1.81 21.78 -18.60
C THR A 21 -1.43 20.98 -19.85
N GLY A 22 -0.93 21.60 -20.91
CA GLY A 22 -0.47 20.92 -22.10
C GLY A 22 0.65 19.92 -21.85
N LEU A 23 1.47 20.14 -20.82
CA LEU A 23 2.53 19.20 -20.43
C LEU A 23 1.96 17.91 -19.83
N ILE A 24 0.94 17.98 -18.99
CA ILE A 24 0.31 16.78 -18.40
C ILE A 24 -0.51 16.03 -19.47
N GLU A 25 -1.13 16.75 -20.41
CA GLU A 25 -1.83 16.15 -21.54
C GLU A 25 -0.86 15.40 -22.46
N ALA A 26 0.30 15.98 -22.77
CA ALA A 26 1.35 15.31 -23.51
C ALA A 26 1.91 14.08 -22.78
N LEU A 27 2.09 14.17 -21.45
CA LEU A 27 2.47 13.04 -20.61
C LEU A 27 1.42 11.92 -20.66
N ALA A 28 0.13 12.25 -20.56
CA ALA A 28 -0.97 11.29 -20.59
C ALA A 28 -0.99 10.45 -21.86
N VAL A 29 -0.59 11.01 -22.99
CA VAL A 29 -0.42 10.24 -24.24
C VAL A 29 0.72 9.21 -24.13
N ILE A 30 1.81 9.58 -23.47
CA ILE A 30 2.99 8.69 -23.30
C ILE A 30 2.71 7.57 -22.32
N ILE A 31 1.99 7.89 -21.22
CA ILE A 31 1.65 6.92 -20.17
C ILE A 31 0.33 6.18 -20.41
N ASN A 32 -0.26 6.38 -21.58
CA ASN A 32 -1.46 5.65 -21.96
C ASN A 32 -1.22 4.14 -21.89
N PRO A 33 -2.17 3.36 -21.33
CA PRO A 33 -2.06 1.90 -21.24
C PRO A 33 -1.65 1.19 -22.54
N SER A 34 -2.05 1.69 -23.70
CA SER A 34 -1.65 1.11 -24.99
C SER A 34 -0.20 1.38 -25.38
N ALA A 35 0.45 2.42 -24.83
CA ALA A 35 1.82 2.84 -25.14
C ALA A 35 2.86 2.35 -24.13
N MET A 36 2.42 1.84 -22.98
CA MET A 36 3.29 1.34 -21.90
C MET A 36 3.48 -0.18 -22.00
N TRP A 37 4.20 -0.75 -21.01
CA TRP A 37 4.38 -2.19 -20.88
C TRP A 37 3.08 -2.96 -21.09
N PRO A 38 3.10 -4.10 -21.80
CA PRO A 38 1.95 -4.97 -21.88
C PRO A 38 1.43 -5.32 -20.48
N PRO A 39 0.10 -5.35 -20.22
CA PRO A 39 -0.44 -5.59 -18.90
C PRO A 39 0.13 -6.83 -18.19
N ASN A 40 0.24 -7.95 -18.93
CA ASN A 40 0.76 -9.21 -18.37
C ASN A 40 2.24 -9.09 -17.96
N ASP A 41 3.05 -8.33 -18.69
CA ASP A 41 4.46 -8.12 -18.34
C ASP A 41 4.59 -7.20 -17.14
N PHE A 42 3.76 -6.16 -17.06
CA PHE A 42 3.68 -5.28 -15.91
C PHE A 42 3.27 -6.05 -14.65
N ILE A 43 2.21 -6.87 -14.72
CA ILE A 43 1.75 -7.71 -13.60
C ILE A 43 2.88 -8.64 -13.15
N ARG A 44 3.50 -9.38 -14.08
CA ARG A 44 4.62 -10.28 -13.74
C ARG A 44 5.78 -9.55 -13.07
N GLY A 45 6.12 -8.37 -13.59
CA GLY A 45 7.16 -7.53 -13.00
C GLY A 45 6.81 -7.10 -11.58
N LYS A 46 5.58 -6.62 -11.34
CA LYS A 46 5.11 -6.20 -10.01
C LYS A 46 5.03 -7.36 -9.01
N LEU A 47 4.57 -8.52 -9.43
CA LEU A 47 4.56 -9.72 -8.59
C LEU A 47 5.98 -10.19 -8.25
N SER A 48 6.92 -10.11 -9.19
CA SER A 48 8.33 -10.40 -8.92
C SER A 48 8.96 -9.42 -7.93
N GLU A 49 8.70 -8.11 -8.06
CA GLU A 49 9.12 -7.09 -7.08
C GLU A 49 8.51 -7.37 -5.70
N GLN A 50 7.23 -7.74 -5.64
CA GLN A 50 6.54 -8.10 -4.41
C GLN A 50 7.18 -9.32 -3.75
N GLN A 51 7.39 -10.41 -4.48
CA GLN A 51 8.02 -11.62 -3.96
C GLN A 51 9.42 -11.32 -3.40
N ASN A 52 10.26 -10.63 -4.17
CA ASN A 52 11.60 -10.22 -3.72
C ASN A 52 11.57 -9.33 -2.47
N ARG A 53 10.52 -8.54 -2.27
CA ARG A 53 10.32 -7.76 -1.06
C ARG A 53 9.90 -8.66 0.10
N HIS A 54 8.90 -9.54 -0.09
CA HIS A 54 8.42 -10.45 0.94
C HIS A 54 9.54 -11.37 1.46
N ASP A 55 10.42 -11.85 0.58
CA ASP A 55 11.58 -12.68 0.98
C ASP A 55 12.51 -11.97 1.98
N ARG A 56 12.67 -10.63 1.85
CA ARG A 56 13.46 -9.83 2.80
C ARG A 56 12.81 -9.71 4.18
N TYR A 57 11.50 -9.96 4.26
CA TYR A 57 10.70 -9.93 5.49
C TYR A 57 10.24 -11.32 5.91
N SER A 58 10.99 -12.36 5.51
CA SER A 58 10.76 -13.76 5.89
C SER A 58 9.40 -14.32 5.47
N ASN A 59 8.78 -13.74 4.44
CA ASN A 59 7.46 -14.15 3.92
C ASN A 59 6.40 -14.31 5.02
N THR A 60 6.40 -13.45 6.04
CA THR A 60 5.43 -13.51 7.13
C THR A 60 4.83 -12.14 7.43
N GLU A 61 3.51 -12.12 7.54
CA GLU A 61 2.75 -10.99 8.06
C GLU A 61 2.81 -10.88 9.60
N TYR A 62 3.27 -11.92 10.29
CA TYR A 62 3.32 -12.00 11.76
C TYR A 62 4.68 -11.66 12.36
N ALA A 63 5.49 -10.85 11.69
CA ALA A 63 6.72 -10.37 12.27
C ALA A 63 6.47 -9.59 13.56
N LEU A 64 7.23 -9.86 14.64
CA LEU A 64 7.05 -9.20 15.94
C LEU A 64 7.22 -7.67 15.88
N GLU A 65 8.12 -7.21 15.02
CA GLU A 65 8.35 -5.78 14.73
C GLU A 65 8.21 -5.53 13.22
N PRO A 66 6.98 -5.54 12.68
CA PRO A 66 6.76 -5.46 11.25
C PRO A 66 7.12 -4.07 10.69
N ASN A 67 7.40 -4.03 9.39
CA ASN A 67 7.48 -2.78 8.64
C ASN A 67 6.11 -2.50 8.02
N ILE A 68 5.43 -1.45 8.47
CA ILE A 68 4.06 -1.09 8.07
C ILE A 68 3.91 -0.94 6.56
N LYS A 69 4.97 -0.48 5.88
CA LYS A 69 4.96 -0.24 4.44
C LYS A 69 5.33 -1.49 3.65
N SER A 70 6.38 -2.20 4.08
CA SER A 70 7.09 -3.15 3.21
C SER A 70 6.92 -4.62 3.59
N SER A 71 6.48 -4.95 4.82
CA SER A 71 6.16 -6.34 5.20
C SER A 71 4.99 -6.87 4.37
N PRO A 72 4.88 -8.21 4.21
CA PRO A 72 3.71 -8.83 3.59
C PRO A 72 2.39 -8.29 4.18
N GLY A 73 1.43 -7.97 3.32
CA GLY A 73 0.17 -7.33 3.70
C GLY A 73 0.24 -5.82 4.01
N GLY A 74 1.43 -5.21 3.95
CA GLY A 74 1.63 -3.78 4.24
C GLY A 74 1.19 -2.85 3.11
N LEU A 75 1.33 -1.54 3.34
CA LEU A 75 0.90 -0.49 2.40
C LEU A 75 1.47 -0.65 0.98
N ARG A 76 2.64 -1.27 0.83
CA ARG A 76 3.21 -1.51 -0.50
C ARG A 76 2.45 -2.58 -1.28
N ASP A 77 1.84 -3.55 -0.61
CA ASP A 77 1.02 -4.56 -1.28
C ASP A 77 -0.29 -3.94 -1.79
N LEU A 78 -0.92 -3.09 -0.99
CA LEU A 78 -2.08 -2.31 -1.42
C LEU A 78 -1.75 -1.42 -2.63
N GLN A 79 -0.58 -0.77 -2.63
CA GLN A 79 -0.11 0.00 -3.78
C GLN A 79 0.12 -0.87 -5.03
N VAL A 80 0.60 -2.10 -4.87
CA VAL A 80 0.76 -3.03 -6.00
C VAL A 80 -0.60 -3.36 -6.63
N ILE A 81 -1.62 -3.61 -5.82
CA ILE A 81 -2.99 -3.83 -6.30
C ILE A 81 -3.49 -2.59 -7.06
N GLU A 82 -3.32 -1.40 -6.50
CA GLU A 82 -3.70 -0.14 -7.13
C GLU A 82 -3.02 0.07 -8.49
N TRP A 83 -1.71 -0.17 -8.58
CA TRP A 83 -0.97 -0.03 -9.83
C TRP A 83 -1.38 -1.05 -10.89
N ILE A 84 -1.64 -2.29 -10.50
CA ILE A 84 -2.14 -3.32 -11.41
C ILE A 84 -3.53 -2.93 -11.91
N THR A 85 -4.40 -2.48 -11.03
CA THR A 85 -5.76 -2.02 -11.36
C THR A 85 -5.70 -0.86 -12.35
N LEU A 86 -4.93 0.18 -12.02
CA LEU A 86 -4.75 1.34 -12.89
C LEU A 86 -4.18 0.95 -14.26
N ARG A 87 -3.22 0.00 -14.28
CA ARG A 87 -2.61 -0.47 -15.52
C ARG A 87 -3.56 -1.28 -16.39
N CYS A 88 -4.41 -2.12 -15.79
CA CYS A 88 -5.31 -3.01 -16.52
C CYS A 88 -6.60 -2.34 -16.98
N PHE A 89 -7.13 -1.44 -16.14
CA PHE A 89 -8.48 -0.86 -16.33
C PHE A 89 -8.44 0.64 -16.62
N GLY A 90 -7.30 1.30 -16.48
CA GLY A 90 -7.15 2.75 -16.67
C GLY A 90 -7.71 3.61 -15.54
N ASN A 91 -8.30 2.99 -14.52
CA ASN A 91 -8.89 3.64 -13.34
C ASN A 91 -8.28 3.06 -12.07
N GLY A 92 -8.24 3.87 -11.01
CA GLY A 92 -7.82 3.40 -9.67
C GLY A 92 -8.83 2.43 -9.08
N LEU A 93 -8.42 1.76 -8.00
CA LEU A 93 -9.22 0.73 -7.33
C LEU A 93 -10.61 1.22 -6.89
N SER A 94 -10.73 2.51 -6.54
CA SER A 94 -11.98 3.13 -6.13
C SER A 94 -12.99 3.31 -7.27
N ASP A 95 -12.51 3.39 -8.50
CA ASP A 95 -13.29 3.77 -9.68
C ASP A 95 -13.54 2.60 -10.64
N VAL A 96 -12.97 1.43 -10.35
CA VAL A 96 -13.17 0.21 -11.16
C VAL A 96 -14.52 -0.39 -10.85
N ASN A 97 -15.37 -0.44 -11.88
CA ASN A 97 -16.71 -1.04 -11.83
C ASN A 97 -16.76 -2.45 -12.46
N GLU A 98 -15.61 -3.13 -12.54
CA GLU A 98 -15.56 -4.51 -13.04
C GLU A 98 -15.96 -5.49 -11.92
N PRO A 99 -17.19 -6.05 -11.98
CA PRO A 99 -17.74 -6.87 -10.87
C PRO A 99 -16.96 -8.16 -10.63
N ASP A 100 -16.23 -8.64 -11.65
CA ASP A 100 -15.49 -9.90 -11.59
C ASP A 100 -14.06 -9.74 -11.03
N PHE A 101 -13.58 -8.50 -10.81
CA PHE A 101 -12.23 -8.24 -10.32
C PHE A 101 -12.16 -8.25 -8.79
N LEU A 102 -13.03 -7.47 -8.13
CA LEU A 102 -13.19 -7.41 -6.68
C LEU A 102 -14.64 -7.16 -6.34
N SER A 103 -15.16 -7.91 -5.37
CA SER A 103 -16.47 -7.63 -4.78
C SER A 103 -16.47 -6.29 -4.02
N GLU A 104 -17.63 -5.73 -3.78
CA GLU A 104 -17.77 -4.50 -2.97
C GLU A 104 -17.18 -4.70 -1.57
N THR A 105 -17.41 -5.86 -0.97
CA THR A 105 -16.86 -6.19 0.37
C THR A 105 -15.33 -6.20 0.36
N GLU A 106 -14.69 -6.77 -0.65
CA GLU A 106 -13.23 -6.80 -0.76
C GLU A 106 -12.67 -5.40 -0.98
N ARG A 107 -13.31 -4.57 -1.80
CA ARG A 107 -12.94 -3.16 -1.97
C ARG A 107 -13.01 -2.37 -0.67
N ASP A 108 -14.08 -2.56 0.11
CA ASP A 108 -14.23 -1.93 1.41
C ASP A 108 -13.18 -2.40 2.40
N GLN A 109 -12.85 -3.68 2.42
CA GLN A 109 -11.79 -4.22 3.25
C GLN A 109 -10.42 -3.62 2.90
N LEU A 110 -10.06 -3.56 1.62
CA LEU A 110 -8.81 -2.95 1.15
C LEU A 110 -8.74 -1.47 1.52
N ARG A 111 -9.81 -0.71 1.32
CA ARG A 111 -9.88 0.71 1.68
C ARG A 111 -9.73 0.92 3.18
N ASN A 112 -10.47 0.18 4.00
CA ASN A 112 -10.40 0.29 5.46
C ASN A 112 -9.02 -0.14 5.99
N GLY A 113 -8.42 -1.18 5.41
CA GLY A 113 -7.07 -1.62 5.73
C GLY A 113 -6.02 -0.56 5.37
N GLN A 114 -6.13 0.05 4.18
CA GLN A 114 -5.25 1.14 3.75
C GLN A 114 -5.37 2.36 4.68
N GLU A 115 -6.59 2.72 5.06
CA GLU A 115 -6.83 3.83 5.98
C GLU A 115 -6.20 3.57 7.34
N PHE A 116 -6.46 2.41 7.95
CA PHE A 116 -5.88 2.02 9.23
C PHE A 116 -4.34 2.03 9.20
N LEU A 117 -3.73 1.36 8.23
CA LEU A 117 -2.26 1.30 8.10
C LEU A 117 -1.65 2.68 7.86
N SER A 118 -2.35 3.56 7.11
CA SER A 118 -1.92 4.94 6.88
C SER A 118 -1.97 5.77 8.16
N GLN A 119 -3.01 5.61 8.98
CA GLN A 119 -3.13 6.26 10.29
C GLN A 119 -2.04 5.79 11.25
N VAL A 120 -1.78 4.47 11.32
CA VAL A 120 -0.68 3.91 12.14
C VAL A 120 0.67 4.47 11.69
N ARG A 121 0.92 4.51 10.39
CA ARG A 121 2.16 5.07 9.82
C ARG A 121 2.32 6.54 10.12
N PHE A 122 1.26 7.33 9.96
CA PHE A 122 1.26 8.76 10.30
C PHE A 122 1.58 8.99 11.77
N ALA A 123 0.92 8.27 12.67
CA ALA A 123 1.16 8.34 14.10
C ALA A 123 2.61 7.96 14.46
N LEU A 124 3.14 6.89 13.83
CA LEU A 124 4.52 6.46 14.02
C LEU A 124 5.52 7.53 13.56
N HIS A 125 5.34 8.11 12.39
CA HIS A 125 6.21 9.20 11.89
C HIS A 125 6.15 10.43 12.80
N ASN A 126 4.97 10.79 13.29
CA ASN A 126 4.80 11.90 14.21
C ASN A 126 5.51 11.66 15.56
N MET A 127 5.41 10.44 16.11
CA MET A 127 6.07 10.07 17.36
C MET A 127 7.59 10.00 17.25
N THR A 128 8.12 9.58 16.09
CA THR A 128 9.56 9.38 15.88
C THR A 128 10.25 10.62 15.33
N GLY A 129 9.48 11.59 14.81
CA GLY A 129 10.00 12.77 14.12
C GLY A 129 10.71 12.46 12.79
N ARG A 130 10.55 11.26 12.26
CA ARG A 130 11.20 10.79 11.03
C ARG A 130 10.34 9.77 10.28
N ALA A 131 10.64 9.54 9.00
CA ALA A 131 9.97 8.54 8.17
C ALA A 131 10.47 7.11 8.49
N ASP A 132 10.15 6.62 9.70
CA ASP A 132 10.45 5.26 10.16
C ASP A 132 9.18 4.42 10.04
N ASP A 133 9.25 3.33 9.27
CA ASP A 133 8.11 2.46 9.01
C ASP A 133 8.16 1.16 9.86
N ARG A 134 9.16 1.01 10.74
CA ARG A 134 9.32 -0.16 11.60
C ARG A 134 8.55 0.00 12.90
N LEU A 135 7.64 -0.92 13.14
CA LEU A 135 6.77 -0.95 14.31
C LEU A 135 7.47 -1.68 15.48
N LEU A 136 8.46 -1.00 16.10
CA LEU A 136 9.21 -1.52 17.25
C LEU A 136 8.28 -1.71 18.47
N PHE A 137 8.63 -2.61 19.40
CA PHE A 137 7.84 -2.89 20.60
C PHE A 137 7.45 -1.63 21.39
N ASP A 138 8.40 -0.69 21.56
CA ASP A 138 8.11 0.55 22.28
C ASP A 138 7.11 1.45 21.53
N HIS A 139 7.10 1.39 20.21
CA HIS A 139 6.13 2.10 19.39
C HIS A 139 4.75 1.44 19.47
N GLN A 140 4.69 0.10 19.46
CA GLN A 140 3.43 -0.65 19.60
C GLN A 140 2.69 -0.28 20.87
N LYS A 141 3.39 -0.19 22.03
CA LYS A 141 2.81 0.22 23.32
C LYS A 141 2.23 1.64 23.26
N LYS A 142 2.98 2.58 22.67
CA LYS A 142 2.54 3.98 22.55
C LYS A 142 1.33 4.11 21.61
N LEU A 143 1.33 3.36 20.51
CA LEU A 143 0.21 3.32 19.58
C LEU A 143 -1.03 2.69 20.22
N ALA A 144 -0.90 1.60 20.96
CA ALA A 144 -2.01 1.00 21.70
C ALA A 144 -2.68 2.03 22.63
N ALA A 145 -1.89 2.79 23.37
CA ALA A 145 -2.41 3.86 24.22
C ALA A 145 -3.09 4.98 23.42
N LEU A 146 -2.52 5.37 22.27
CA LEU A 146 -3.09 6.38 21.37
C LEU A 146 -4.45 5.94 20.80
N TRP A 147 -4.64 4.65 20.55
CA TRP A 147 -5.91 4.05 20.12
C TRP A 147 -6.88 3.80 21.30
N GLY A 148 -6.56 4.26 22.52
CA GLY A 148 -7.42 4.14 23.68
C GLY A 148 -7.49 2.72 24.26
N MET A 149 -6.57 1.83 23.88
CA MET A 149 -6.52 0.48 24.43
C MET A 149 -5.90 0.51 25.82
N VAL A 150 -6.46 -0.28 26.72
CA VAL A 150 -6.04 -0.39 28.13
C VAL A 150 -5.79 -1.84 28.49
N ASP A 151 -4.87 -2.06 29.43
CA ASP A 151 -4.61 -3.41 29.96
C ASP A 151 -5.83 -3.94 30.72
N GLY A 152 -6.18 -5.18 30.43
CA GLY A 152 -7.29 -5.90 31.04
C GLY A 152 -6.96 -7.41 30.99
N ASP A 153 -7.90 -8.24 30.58
CA ASP A 153 -7.66 -9.68 30.36
C ASP A 153 -6.59 -9.92 29.27
N THR A 154 -6.46 -8.97 28.34
CA THR A 154 -5.44 -8.95 27.29
C THR A 154 -4.69 -7.62 27.40
N LEU A 155 -3.37 -7.63 27.20
CA LEU A 155 -2.57 -6.42 27.23
C LEU A 155 -2.97 -5.46 26.10
N ALA A 156 -2.94 -4.15 26.36
CA ALA A 156 -3.27 -3.12 25.36
C ALA A 156 -2.46 -3.28 24.05
N VAL A 157 -1.18 -3.60 24.18
CA VAL A 157 -0.30 -3.85 23.03
C VAL A 157 -0.73 -5.09 22.22
N GLU A 158 -1.21 -6.12 22.87
CA GLU A 158 -1.71 -7.32 22.19
C GLU A 158 -3.02 -7.03 21.44
N GLN A 159 -3.93 -6.26 22.06
CA GLN A 159 -5.17 -5.80 21.41
C GLN A 159 -4.85 -5.00 20.15
N PHE A 160 -3.89 -4.07 20.21
CA PHE A 160 -3.46 -3.29 19.07
C PHE A 160 -2.87 -4.17 17.96
N MET A 161 -1.98 -5.10 18.32
CA MET A 161 -1.35 -5.98 17.33
C MET A 161 -2.32 -6.99 16.72
N GLN A 162 -3.36 -7.43 17.45
CA GLN A 162 -4.44 -8.24 16.88
C GLN A 162 -5.20 -7.47 15.78
N VAL A 163 -5.52 -6.19 16.02
CA VAL A 163 -6.15 -5.34 15.00
C VAL A 163 -5.21 -5.14 13.81
N TYR A 164 -3.94 -4.86 14.09
CA TYR A 164 -2.92 -4.67 13.06
C TYR A 164 -2.79 -5.91 12.15
N TYR A 165 -2.59 -7.10 12.72
CA TYR A 165 -2.46 -8.33 11.93
C TYR A 165 -3.72 -8.73 11.18
N ARG A 166 -4.89 -8.37 11.69
CA ARG A 166 -6.15 -8.60 10.96
C ARG A 166 -6.15 -7.85 9.63
N TRP A 167 -5.68 -6.60 9.62
CA TRP A 167 -5.59 -5.81 8.39
C TRP A 167 -4.45 -6.23 7.46
N MET A 168 -3.36 -6.79 8.00
CA MET A 168 -2.27 -7.32 7.18
C MET A 168 -2.65 -8.60 6.41
N LYS A 169 -3.73 -9.28 6.81
CA LYS A 169 -4.24 -10.50 6.16
C LYS A 169 -5.31 -10.23 5.10
N THR A 170 -5.81 -9.03 5.01
CA THR A 170 -6.83 -8.65 4.03
C THR A 170 -6.24 -8.54 2.65
#